data_357ee62f82495ca735ade0d4021e41c7
#
_entry.id   357ee62f82495ca735ade0d4021e41c7
#
_cell.length_a   1.000
_cell.length_b   1.000
_cell.length_c   1.000
_cell.angle_alpha   90.00
_cell.angle_beta   90.00
_cell.angle_gamma   90.00
#
_symmetry.space_group_name_H-M   'P 1'
#
loop_
_entity.id
_entity.type
_entity.pdbx_description
1 polymer ?
#
loop_
_entity_poly.entity_id
_entity_poly.type
_entity_poly.pdbx_seq_one_letter_code
_entity_poly.pdbx_strand_id
1 'polypeptide(L)'
;MNKTQNLFKSIAKVLAPPPRLMVSDWADRYRRLSSESSAEPGQWNTSRAEYQRGIMDALNDPSTERVVLMTSAQVGKTEILLNAIGYYMDYDPSPIMVLQPTLDMAKTFSKDRLAPMLRDSPALKDKVGDPRSRDSDNTVLHKKFTGGHVTIVGANSPSSLASRPVRILLADEVDRYPPSAGEEGDPLSLAIKRTTTFWNRKMVFVSTPTIKGYSRIEQEYENSTREEWKVACPHCGEYQAFRWSQIRFDDGTMECPSCRSRFDEFVWKRQPGKWVAREENQGSRGFHLNELASPWRRWEEVIADFKKAKDSPELLKTWVNTSLGESWEEKSDTDASLVMKRREQYMAQVPDEVLLLTCGVDVQDDRLELEVVGWSHGKESWGIEYQVFIGDTSQDPVWKQLDQYLQKEFTYADGTGIHITSTCIDSGGHRTSEVYKFCRAREHRRIFAVKGRGGEGIPFIGKPSRNNRENAALFVLGVDQGKATIISRLKINFEGDGYCHFPMKKETGYNEDFFEGITSESMRIVTKKGVRKVTWVKRPGVRNEPLDCRNYATAAMEIFNPDFSYLEKNYKASLGMAQKPIPKRRKIISKGV
;
A
#
# COMPACT_ATOMS: atom_id res chain seq x y z
N MET A 1 29.64 61.24 14.24
CA MET A 1 29.78 60.01 15.05
C MET A 1 31.26 59.68 15.18
N ASN A 2 31.76 59.49 16.42
CA ASN A 2 33.18 59.34 16.73
C ASN A 2 33.71 57.99 16.24
N LYS A 3 34.90 57.92 15.61
CA LYS A 3 35.52 56.65 15.11
C LYS A 3 35.56 55.56 16.18
N THR A 4 35.73 55.94 17.44
CA THR A 4 35.69 55.03 18.60
C THR A 4 34.32 54.36 18.81
N GLN A 5 33.21 55.10 18.64
CA GLN A 5 31.85 54.54 18.73
C GLN A 5 31.55 53.54 17.61
N ASN A 6 32.08 53.79 16.41
CA ASN A 6 31.93 52.84 15.30
C ASN A 6 32.75 51.55 15.54
N LEU A 7 33.96 51.71 16.13
CA LEU A 7 34.77 50.54 16.51
C LEU A 7 34.08 49.70 17.60
N PHE A 8 33.56 50.34 18.66
CA PHE A 8 32.77 49.62 19.70
C PHE A 8 31.53 48.96 19.14
N LYS A 9 30.79 49.61 18.23
CA LYS A 9 29.65 48.99 17.55
C LYS A 9 30.07 47.80 16.69
N SER A 10 31.20 47.87 16.01
CA SER A 10 31.73 46.76 15.21
C SER A 10 32.17 45.60 16.09
N ILE A 11 32.85 45.86 17.20
CA ILE A 11 33.28 44.87 18.19
C ILE A 11 32.03 44.22 18.85
N ALA A 12 31.07 45.03 19.29
CA ALA A 12 29.82 44.53 19.86
C ALA A 12 29.03 43.66 18.86
N LYS A 13 29.07 43.98 17.59
CA LYS A 13 28.44 43.21 16.51
C LYS A 13 29.11 41.85 16.28
N VAL A 14 30.44 41.80 16.43
CA VAL A 14 31.26 40.59 16.33
C VAL A 14 31.11 39.70 17.57
N LEU A 15 30.97 40.31 18.75
CA LEU A 15 30.81 39.63 20.05
C LEU A 15 29.35 39.28 20.35
N ALA A 16 28.38 39.83 19.64
CA ALA A 16 26.98 39.48 19.81
C ALA A 16 26.79 38.00 19.44
N PRO A 17 26.13 37.22 20.30
CA PRO A 17 25.80 35.84 19.94
C PRO A 17 25.00 35.86 18.63
N PRO A 18 25.25 34.89 17.72
CA PRO A 18 24.49 34.82 16.47
C PRO A 18 22.97 34.77 16.80
N PRO A 19 22.14 35.45 15.99
CA PRO A 19 20.71 35.45 16.22
C PRO A 19 20.20 33.98 16.22
N ARG A 20 19.38 33.63 17.20
CA ARG A 20 18.76 32.28 17.23
C ARG A 20 17.88 32.14 15.99
N LEU A 21 18.37 31.40 15.00
CA LEU A 21 17.60 31.05 13.81
C LEU A 21 16.75 29.80 14.10
N MET A 22 15.50 29.85 13.72
CA MET A 22 14.65 28.67 13.63
C MET A 22 15.01 27.85 12.39
N VAL A 23 14.66 26.58 12.34
CA VAL A 23 14.92 25.73 11.15
C VAL A 23 14.24 26.33 9.92
N SER A 24 13.00 26.84 10.06
CA SER A 24 12.28 27.49 8.97
C SER A 24 12.97 28.77 8.48
N ASP A 25 13.48 29.61 9.40
CA ASP A 25 14.21 30.85 9.05
C ASP A 25 15.53 30.52 8.33
N TRP A 26 16.24 29.49 8.77
CA TRP A 26 17.44 29.00 8.10
C TRP A 26 17.11 28.55 6.67
N ALA A 27 16.04 27.76 6.51
CA ALA A 27 15.62 27.28 5.21
C ALA A 27 15.26 28.45 4.27
N ASP A 28 14.45 29.40 4.71
CA ASP A 28 14.05 30.57 3.92
C ASP A 28 15.25 31.43 3.49
N ARG A 29 16.33 31.47 4.29
CA ARG A 29 17.52 32.28 3.98
C ARG A 29 18.56 31.60 3.11
N TYR A 30 18.79 30.29 3.33
CA TYR A 30 19.98 29.61 2.83
C TYR A 30 19.68 28.39 1.94
N ARG A 31 18.48 27.80 2.03
CA ARG A 31 18.14 26.60 1.26
C ARG A 31 17.78 26.94 -0.18
N ARG A 32 18.37 26.22 -1.12
CA ARG A 32 17.95 26.24 -2.53
C ARG A 32 17.49 24.89 -3.01
N LEU A 33 16.39 24.89 -3.74
CA LEU A 33 15.82 23.72 -4.41
C LEU A 33 16.52 23.53 -5.75
N SER A 34 17.00 22.31 -5.99
CA SER A 34 17.64 21.94 -7.25
C SER A 34 16.59 21.68 -8.33
N SER A 35 16.91 22.06 -9.58
CA SER A 35 16.11 21.69 -10.75
C SER A 35 16.09 20.18 -11.04
N GLU A 36 17.04 19.41 -10.48
CA GLU A 36 17.12 17.97 -10.64
C GLU A 36 16.12 17.23 -9.72
N SER A 37 15.70 17.87 -8.62
CA SER A 37 14.92 17.21 -7.56
C SER A 37 13.63 17.94 -7.17
N SER A 38 13.34 19.09 -7.75
CA SER A 38 12.15 19.89 -7.42
C SER A 38 11.45 20.42 -8.68
N ALA A 39 10.12 20.40 -8.63
CA ALA A 39 9.29 21.03 -9.66
C ALA A 39 9.29 22.57 -9.58
N GLU A 40 9.67 23.13 -8.43
CA GLU A 40 9.76 24.58 -8.18
C GLU A 40 11.22 24.91 -7.76
N PRO A 41 12.18 24.92 -8.70
CA PRO A 41 13.60 25.18 -8.36
C PRO A 41 13.84 26.64 -7.96
N GLY A 42 14.83 26.88 -7.12
CA GLY A 42 15.22 28.23 -6.68
C GLY A 42 15.29 28.37 -5.18
N GLN A 43 15.11 29.58 -4.67
CA GLN A 43 15.12 29.85 -3.22
C GLN A 43 13.95 29.18 -2.54
N TRP A 44 14.23 28.47 -1.44
CA TRP A 44 13.19 27.91 -0.59
C TRP A 44 12.28 29.02 -0.03
N ASN A 45 11.00 28.76 0.04
CA ASN A 45 10.02 29.65 0.64
C ASN A 45 9.01 28.85 1.46
N THR A 46 9.13 28.90 2.78
CA THR A 46 8.24 28.16 3.69
C THR A 46 6.78 28.61 3.56
N SER A 47 6.52 29.89 3.19
CA SER A 47 5.16 30.39 3.00
C SER A 47 4.42 29.75 1.83
N ARG A 48 5.12 29.03 0.93
CA ARG A 48 4.50 28.24 -0.13
C ARG A 48 3.63 27.10 0.44
N ALA A 49 4.04 26.57 1.61
CA ALA A 49 3.35 25.53 2.36
C ALA A 49 3.50 25.82 3.87
N GLU A 50 2.77 26.81 4.35
CA GLU A 50 2.97 27.40 5.69
C GLU A 50 2.85 26.39 6.84
N TYR A 51 2.13 25.29 6.65
CA TYR A 51 2.07 24.20 7.63
C TYR A 51 3.45 23.58 7.95
N GLN A 52 4.43 23.72 7.07
CA GLN A 52 5.79 23.19 7.30
C GLN A 52 6.55 23.98 8.36
N ARG A 53 6.26 25.28 8.53
CA ARG A 53 6.94 26.16 9.49
C ARG A 53 6.87 25.60 10.89
N GLY A 54 5.65 25.34 11.41
CA GLY A 54 5.47 24.83 12.77
C GLY A 54 6.13 23.46 13.01
N ILE A 55 6.19 22.61 11.97
CA ILE A 55 6.86 21.31 12.03
C ILE A 55 8.38 21.49 12.15
N MET A 56 8.97 22.34 11.30
CA MET A 56 10.41 22.62 11.32
C MET A 56 10.82 23.29 12.64
N ASP A 57 10.05 24.25 13.11
CA ASP A 57 10.37 25.04 14.30
C ASP A 57 10.16 24.23 15.60
N ALA A 58 9.38 23.14 15.58
CA ALA A 58 9.32 22.20 16.69
C ALA A 58 10.70 21.58 17.02
N LEU A 59 11.63 21.53 16.08
CA LEU A 59 13.01 21.08 16.32
C LEU A 59 13.82 22.05 17.19
N ASN A 60 13.43 23.31 17.23
CA ASN A 60 14.10 24.33 18.05
C ASN A 60 13.52 24.43 19.47
N ASP A 61 12.36 23.81 19.75
CA ASP A 61 11.74 23.80 21.06
C ASP A 61 12.54 22.88 22.01
N PRO A 62 13.12 23.42 23.11
CA PRO A 62 13.89 22.62 24.07
C PRO A 62 13.09 21.52 24.74
N SER A 63 11.76 21.69 24.89
CA SER A 63 10.86 20.72 25.52
C SER A 63 10.50 19.55 24.57
N THR A 64 10.81 19.66 23.27
CA THR A 64 10.48 18.66 22.25
C THR A 64 11.71 17.83 21.89
N GLU A 65 11.75 16.57 22.26
CA GLU A 65 12.78 15.61 21.82
C GLU A 65 12.39 14.92 20.52
N ARG A 66 11.08 14.69 20.32
CA ARG A 66 10.55 13.91 19.21
C ARG A 66 9.53 14.71 18.39
N VAL A 67 9.69 14.68 17.07
CA VAL A 67 8.76 15.26 16.09
C VAL A 67 8.24 14.13 15.20
N VAL A 68 6.92 13.94 15.16
CA VAL A 68 6.26 12.83 14.47
C VAL A 68 5.40 13.39 13.34
N LEU A 69 5.61 12.94 12.12
CA LEU A 69 4.85 13.36 10.94
C LEU A 69 4.06 12.18 10.36
N MET A 70 2.81 12.04 10.77
CA MET A 70 1.85 11.13 10.16
C MET A 70 1.04 11.89 9.11
N THR A 71 1.44 11.81 7.85
CA THR A 71 0.86 12.67 6.81
C THR A 71 0.64 11.91 5.50
N SER A 72 -0.19 12.50 4.66
CA SER A 72 -0.36 12.05 3.27
C SER A 72 0.96 12.10 2.47
N ALA A 73 0.96 11.52 1.28
CA ALA A 73 2.06 11.67 0.33
C ALA A 73 2.10 13.12 -0.20
N GLN A 74 3.23 13.52 -0.80
CA GLN A 74 3.41 14.77 -1.55
C GLN A 74 3.11 16.08 -0.77
N VAL A 75 3.27 16.09 0.56
CA VAL A 75 3.15 17.30 1.41
C VAL A 75 4.50 17.89 1.81
N GLY A 76 5.59 17.40 1.23
CA GLY A 76 6.95 17.92 1.45
C GLY A 76 7.69 17.31 2.63
N LYS A 77 7.32 16.10 3.09
CA LYS A 77 7.99 15.38 4.20
C LYS A 77 9.51 15.35 4.08
N THR A 78 10.01 14.87 2.94
CA THR A 78 11.45 14.74 2.68
C THR A 78 12.17 16.09 2.68
N GLU A 79 11.51 17.15 2.22
CA GLU A 79 12.10 18.50 2.23
C GLU A 79 12.26 19.04 3.66
N ILE A 80 11.33 18.72 4.58
CA ILE A 80 11.47 19.05 6.00
C ILE A 80 12.71 18.35 6.59
N LEU A 81 12.94 17.07 6.27
CA LEU A 81 14.14 16.35 6.70
C LEU A 81 15.42 16.97 6.13
N LEU A 82 15.41 17.35 4.85
CA LEU A 82 16.55 18.00 4.21
C LEU A 82 16.84 19.38 4.83
N ASN A 83 15.81 20.17 5.15
CA ASN A 83 15.97 21.46 5.84
C ASN A 83 16.57 21.27 7.24
N ALA A 84 16.14 20.24 7.98
CA ALA A 84 16.74 19.87 9.26
C ALA A 84 18.22 19.47 9.10
N ILE A 85 18.56 18.65 8.09
CA ILE A 85 19.96 18.30 7.79
C ILE A 85 20.77 19.56 7.53
N GLY A 86 20.30 20.45 6.66
CA GLY A 86 21.01 21.68 6.33
C GLY A 86 21.24 22.57 7.55
N TYR A 87 20.23 22.75 8.39
CA TYR A 87 20.32 23.51 9.64
C TYR A 87 21.38 22.92 10.59
N TYR A 88 21.35 21.60 10.83
CA TYR A 88 22.30 20.92 11.71
C TYR A 88 23.68 20.65 11.07
N MET A 89 23.87 20.98 9.81
CA MET A 89 25.19 21.03 9.19
C MET A 89 25.82 22.42 9.25
N ASP A 90 25.00 23.46 9.15
CA ASP A 90 25.48 24.84 8.98
C ASP A 90 25.41 25.66 10.27
N TYR A 91 24.24 25.71 10.91
CA TYR A 91 23.96 26.60 12.03
C TYR A 91 24.22 25.97 13.41
N ASP A 92 23.81 24.71 13.62
CA ASP A 92 24.00 23.94 14.87
C ASP A 92 24.67 22.58 14.58
N PRO A 93 25.99 22.59 14.20
CA PRO A 93 26.68 21.40 13.72
C PRO A 93 26.58 20.21 14.70
N SER A 94 26.12 19.09 14.19
CA SER A 94 25.77 17.91 14.99
C SER A 94 25.96 16.59 14.24
N PRO A 95 26.26 15.47 14.93
CA PRO A 95 26.21 14.16 14.32
C PRO A 95 24.75 13.75 14.02
N ILE A 96 24.49 13.42 12.76
CA ILE A 96 23.18 13.12 12.21
C ILE A 96 23.14 11.68 11.68
N MET A 97 22.08 10.94 11.98
CA MET A 97 21.75 9.69 11.33
C MET A 97 20.44 9.87 10.53
N VAL A 98 20.46 9.48 9.26
CA VAL A 98 19.28 9.38 8.41
C VAL A 98 18.98 7.90 8.20
N LEU A 99 17.81 7.45 8.65
CA LEU A 99 17.38 6.07 8.54
C LEU A 99 16.36 5.95 7.40
N GLN A 100 16.65 5.09 6.43
CA GLN A 100 15.82 4.78 5.27
C GLN A 100 15.36 3.32 5.31
N PRO A 101 14.25 2.92 4.67
CA PRO A 101 13.75 1.54 4.71
C PRO A 101 14.78 0.49 4.25
N THR A 102 15.53 0.79 3.20
CA THR A 102 16.55 -0.11 2.64
C THR A 102 17.86 0.62 2.34
N LEU A 103 18.93 -0.15 2.17
CA LEU A 103 20.23 0.41 1.78
C LEU A 103 20.19 1.07 0.40
N ASP A 104 19.39 0.55 -0.53
CA ASP A 104 19.26 1.14 -1.87
C ASP A 104 18.50 2.47 -1.83
N MET A 105 17.43 2.58 -1.02
CA MET A 105 16.76 3.85 -0.76
C MET A 105 17.70 4.86 -0.08
N ALA A 106 18.57 4.40 0.83
CA ALA A 106 19.60 5.23 1.45
C ALA A 106 20.58 5.83 0.41
N LYS A 107 21.03 5.02 -0.56
CA LYS A 107 21.87 5.47 -1.68
C LYS A 107 21.15 6.47 -2.59
N THR A 108 19.89 6.19 -2.92
CA THR A 108 19.03 7.07 -3.74
C THR A 108 18.81 8.41 -3.04
N PHE A 109 18.44 8.40 -1.75
CA PHE A 109 18.31 9.63 -0.95
C PHE A 109 19.60 10.46 -0.96
N SER A 110 20.76 9.82 -0.77
CA SER A 110 22.06 10.50 -0.79
C SER A 110 22.37 11.15 -2.13
N LYS A 111 22.14 10.43 -3.25
CA LYS A 111 22.51 10.89 -4.59
C LYS A 111 21.52 11.88 -5.16
N ASP A 112 20.20 11.60 -5.01
CA ASP A 112 19.17 12.30 -5.76
C ASP A 112 18.53 13.44 -4.94
N ARG A 113 18.73 13.47 -3.61
CA ARG A 113 18.18 14.49 -2.71
C ARG A 113 19.24 15.28 -1.98
N LEU A 114 20.12 14.60 -1.21
CA LEU A 114 21.12 15.27 -0.37
C LEU A 114 22.24 15.92 -1.20
N ALA A 115 22.80 15.22 -2.19
CA ALA A 115 23.90 15.75 -2.97
C ALA A 115 23.53 17.01 -3.79
N PRO A 116 22.37 17.08 -4.48
CA PRO A 116 21.93 18.32 -5.13
C PRO A 116 21.72 19.47 -4.12
N MET A 117 21.15 19.18 -2.93
CA MET A 117 21.01 20.19 -1.89
C MET A 117 22.35 20.77 -1.45
N LEU A 118 23.36 19.93 -1.19
CA LEU A 118 24.69 20.35 -0.76
C LEU A 118 25.40 21.21 -1.84
N ARG A 119 25.21 20.85 -3.11
CA ARG A 119 25.79 21.56 -4.25
C ARG A 119 25.15 22.93 -4.47
N ASP A 120 23.82 23.02 -4.42
CA ASP A 120 23.05 24.17 -4.89
C ASP A 120 22.74 25.18 -3.78
N SER A 121 22.85 24.79 -2.50
CA SER A 121 22.68 25.72 -1.36
C SER A 121 24.01 26.36 -0.98
N PRO A 122 24.20 27.70 -1.16
CA PRO A 122 25.52 28.36 -0.96
C PRO A 122 26.10 28.16 0.44
N ALA A 123 25.26 28.11 1.49
CA ALA A 123 25.71 27.89 2.86
C ALA A 123 26.28 26.47 3.11
N LEU A 124 25.97 25.52 2.23
CA LEU A 124 26.36 24.10 2.38
C LEU A 124 27.47 23.67 1.42
N LYS A 125 27.66 24.41 0.31
CA LYS A 125 28.50 24.02 -0.82
C LYS A 125 29.93 23.62 -0.43
N ASP A 126 30.54 24.30 0.52
CA ASP A 126 31.93 24.07 0.93
C ASP A 126 32.06 23.39 2.29
N LYS A 127 30.93 22.94 2.87
CA LYS A 127 30.91 22.25 4.19
C LYS A 127 31.38 20.82 4.10
N VAL A 128 31.15 20.14 2.97
CA VAL A 128 31.50 18.72 2.74
C VAL A 128 32.61 18.67 1.68
N GLY A 129 33.74 18.06 2.01
CA GLY A 129 34.85 17.88 1.06
C GLY A 129 34.46 17.03 -0.15
N ASP A 130 35.15 17.22 -1.27
CA ASP A 130 34.91 16.48 -2.50
C ASP A 130 35.08 14.95 -2.27
N PRO A 131 34.08 14.11 -2.55
CA PRO A 131 34.18 12.66 -2.43
C PRO A 131 35.25 12.01 -3.31
N ARG A 132 35.75 12.73 -4.32
CA ARG A 132 36.80 12.28 -5.25
C ARG A 132 38.22 12.60 -4.74
N SER A 133 38.35 13.37 -3.66
CA SER A 133 39.66 13.64 -3.06
C SER A 133 40.19 12.36 -2.39
N ARG A 134 41.49 12.06 -2.59
CA ARG A 134 42.17 10.89 -2.00
C ARG A 134 42.15 10.89 -0.45
N ASP A 135 42.04 12.06 0.17
CA ASP A 135 42.03 12.26 1.63
C ASP A 135 40.61 12.46 2.16
N SER A 136 39.59 12.15 1.37
CA SER A 136 38.20 12.40 1.76
C SER A 136 37.63 11.21 2.53
N ASP A 137 37.24 11.42 3.79
CA ASP A 137 36.42 10.50 4.58
C ASP A 137 34.96 10.44 4.06
N ASN A 138 34.66 11.13 2.95
CA ASN A 138 33.31 11.27 2.41
C ASN A 138 32.99 10.14 1.42
N THR A 139 31.91 9.41 1.72
CA THR A 139 31.37 8.37 0.85
C THR A 139 29.92 8.70 0.46
N VAL A 140 29.29 7.85 -0.37
CA VAL A 140 27.88 8.00 -0.71
C VAL A 140 27.00 8.06 0.54
N LEU A 141 27.28 7.22 1.55
CA LEU A 141 26.46 7.08 2.75
C LEU A 141 27.00 7.81 3.99
N HIS A 142 28.16 8.46 3.88
CA HIS A 142 28.76 9.20 5.00
C HIS A 142 29.32 10.53 4.50
N LYS A 143 28.93 11.62 5.16
CA LYS A 143 29.36 12.99 4.87
C LYS A 143 29.89 13.63 6.14
N LYS A 144 31.19 13.92 6.17
CA LYS A 144 31.84 14.60 7.30
C LYS A 144 31.89 16.10 7.05
N PHE A 145 31.63 16.88 8.05
CA PHE A 145 31.75 18.36 8.05
C PHE A 145 32.26 18.85 9.39
N THR A 146 32.64 20.11 9.46
CA THR A 146 33.15 20.68 10.70
C THR A 146 32.09 20.67 11.80
N GLY A 147 32.37 19.96 12.90
CA GLY A 147 31.48 19.84 14.05
C GLY A 147 30.49 18.69 13.98
N GLY A 148 30.49 17.85 12.90
CA GLY A 148 29.58 16.73 12.81
C GLY A 148 29.75 15.85 11.57
N HIS A 149 28.77 14.99 11.38
CA HIS A 149 28.67 14.15 10.19
C HIS A 149 27.22 13.78 9.90
N VAL A 150 26.90 13.44 8.66
CA VAL A 150 25.66 12.75 8.27
C VAL A 150 25.98 11.32 7.88
N THR A 151 25.34 10.36 8.54
CA THR A 151 25.42 8.94 8.17
C THR A 151 24.02 8.49 7.71
N ILE A 152 23.92 7.92 6.51
CA ILE A 152 22.67 7.42 5.95
C ILE A 152 22.70 5.90 6.00
N VAL A 153 21.69 5.28 6.61
CA VAL A 153 21.65 3.84 6.87
C VAL A 153 20.33 3.22 6.43
N GLY A 154 20.35 1.94 6.09
CA GLY A 154 19.14 1.16 5.82
C GLY A 154 18.64 0.46 7.08
N ALA A 155 17.32 0.44 7.29
CA ALA A 155 16.68 -0.20 8.44
C ALA A 155 16.89 -1.73 8.49
N ASN A 156 17.27 -2.34 7.37
CA ASN A 156 17.58 -3.77 7.25
C ASN A 156 19.03 -4.13 7.59
N SER A 157 19.89 -3.16 8.04
CA SER A 157 21.32 -3.37 8.31
C SER A 157 21.64 -3.19 9.79
N PRO A 158 21.64 -4.27 10.60
CA PRO A 158 21.90 -4.19 12.06
C PRO A 158 23.22 -3.51 12.42
N SER A 159 24.31 -3.90 11.77
CA SER A 159 25.65 -3.36 12.05
C SER A 159 25.74 -1.85 11.81
N SER A 160 25.02 -1.33 10.83
CA SER A 160 25.00 0.12 10.55
C SER A 160 24.21 0.89 11.62
N LEU A 161 23.15 0.28 12.17
CA LEU A 161 22.34 0.87 13.25
C LEU A 161 23.08 0.90 14.60
N ALA A 162 24.04 0.01 14.80
CA ALA A 162 24.78 -0.12 16.05
C ALA A 162 26.03 0.78 16.15
N SER A 163 26.46 1.43 15.06
CA SER A 163 27.85 1.85 14.90
C SER A 163 28.25 3.16 15.60
N ARG A 164 27.37 4.16 15.78
CA ARG A 164 27.80 5.50 16.24
C ARG A 164 26.74 6.22 17.07
N PRO A 165 27.15 6.95 18.17
CA PRO A 165 26.25 7.88 18.83
C PRO A 165 25.90 9.05 17.91
N VAL A 166 24.64 9.50 17.91
CA VAL A 166 24.17 10.63 17.13
C VAL A 166 23.26 11.52 17.97
N ARG A 167 23.30 12.83 17.72
CA ARG A 167 22.42 13.80 18.37
C ARG A 167 21.07 13.90 17.64
N ILE A 168 21.12 13.83 16.31
CA ILE A 168 19.96 14.02 15.44
C ILE A 168 19.65 12.69 14.73
N LEU A 169 18.45 12.19 14.91
CA LEU A 169 17.93 11.01 14.22
C LEU A 169 16.76 11.41 13.31
N LEU A 170 16.91 11.18 12.02
CA LEU A 170 15.89 11.42 11.01
C LEU A 170 15.46 10.09 10.40
N ALA A 171 14.27 9.60 10.73
CA ALA A 171 13.75 8.32 10.27
C ALA A 171 12.63 8.54 9.25
N ASP A 172 12.90 8.20 8.00
CA ASP A 172 11.99 8.39 6.87
C ASP A 172 11.27 7.10 6.52
N GLU A 173 9.95 7.19 6.23
CA GLU A 173 9.07 6.08 5.87
C GLU A 173 9.11 4.92 6.90
N VAL A 174 8.93 5.24 8.18
CA VAL A 174 9.08 4.28 9.30
C VAL A 174 8.12 3.08 9.22
N ASP A 175 6.98 3.22 8.58
CA ASP A 175 6.01 2.13 8.37
C ASP A 175 6.50 1.09 7.37
N ARG A 176 7.52 1.44 6.55
CA ARG A 176 8.14 0.53 5.57
C ARG A 176 9.36 -0.21 6.12
N TYR A 177 9.70 -0.01 7.39
CA TYR A 177 10.81 -0.73 8.01
C TYR A 177 10.45 -2.20 8.26
N PRO A 178 11.41 -3.11 8.14
CA PRO A 178 11.18 -4.50 8.50
C PRO A 178 10.80 -4.61 9.98
N PRO A 179 10.08 -5.68 10.38
CA PRO A 179 9.75 -5.92 11.79
C PRO A 179 10.98 -6.08 12.69
N SER A 180 12.11 -6.53 12.12
CA SER A 180 13.39 -6.70 12.82
C SER A 180 14.53 -6.41 11.86
N ALA A 181 15.57 -5.73 12.34
CA ALA A 181 16.85 -5.62 11.67
C ALA A 181 17.64 -6.92 11.91
N GLY A 182 17.53 -7.87 10.98
CA GLY A 182 18.05 -9.23 11.21
C GLY A 182 17.43 -9.86 12.47
N GLU A 183 18.28 -10.31 13.40
CA GLU A 183 17.86 -10.90 14.70
C GLU A 183 17.91 -9.89 15.86
N GLU A 184 18.37 -8.65 15.65
CA GLU A 184 18.64 -7.68 16.73
C GLU A 184 17.40 -6.91 17.21
N GLY A 185 16.26 -7.02 16.51
CA GLY A 185 15.00 -6.39 16.90
C GLY A 185 14.59 -5.17 16.06
N ASP A 186 13.64 -4.40 16.57
CA ASP A 186 13.04 -3.28 15.83
C ASP A 186 14.09 -2.21 15.45
N PRO A 187 14.27 -1.90 14.15
CA PRO A 187 15.31 -0.99 13.67
C PRO A 187 15.14 0.44 14.21
N LEU A 188 13.90 0.92 14.40
CA LEU A 188 13.67 2.25 14.94
C LEU A 188 14.12 2.34 16.40
N SER A 189 13.80 1.33 17.20
CA SER A 189 14.23 1.22 18.60
C SER A 189 15.75 1.15 18.73
N LEU A 190 16.43 0.40 17.85
CA LEU A 190 17.89 0.34 17.80
C LEU A 190 18.52 1.71 17.49
N ALA A 191 17.97 2.44 16.51
CA ALA A 191 18.45 3.77 16.15
C ALA A 191 18.21 4.80 17.27
N ILE A 192 17.07 4.78 17.95
CA ILE A 192 16.78 5.63 19.12
C ILE A 192 17.83 5.46 20.22
N LYS A 193 18.30 4.23 20.48
CA LYS A 193 19.36 3.97 21.47
C LYS A 193 20.67 4.70 21.14
N ARG A 194 20.92 5.08 19.89
CA ARG A 194 22.15 5.84 19.51
C ARG A 194 22.07 7.30 19.92
N THR A 195 20.88 7.82 20.26
CA THR A 195 20.71 9.23 20.67
C THR A 195 20.81 9.42 22.19
N THR A 196 20.81 8.37 22.99
CA THR A 196 20.65 8.45 24.45
C THR A 196 21.79 9.18 25.20
N THR A 197 22.97 9.31 24.61
CA THR A 197 24.10 10.04 25.18
C THR A 197 23.96 11.55 25.08
N PHE A 198 23.05 12.05 24.22
CA PHE A 198 22.82 13.47 24.02
C PHE A 198 21.59 13.92 24.77
N TRP A 199 21.74 14.80 25.76
CA TRP A 199 20.62 15.37 26.53
C TRP A 199 19.72 16.28 25.67
N ASN A 200 20.27 16.89 24.62
CA ASN A 200 19.60 17.79 23.67
C ASN A 200 19.33 17.10 22.30
N ARG A 201 19.10 15.79 22.34
CA ARG A 201 18.79 15.01 21.13
C ARG A 201 17.51 15.47 20.47
N LYS A 202 17.43 15.27 19.15
CA LYS A 202 16.23 15.49 18.35
C LYS A 202 15.98 14.28 17.45
N MET A 203 14.75 13.83 17.41
CA MET A 203 14.33 12.69 16.60
C MET A 203 13.14 13.10 15.75
N VAL A 204 13.20 12.82 14.46
CA VAL A 204 12.10 13.08 13.51
C VAL A 204 11.68 11.77 12.88
N PHE A 205 10.42 11.41 13.04
CA PHE A 205 9.83 10.21 12.45
C PHE A 205 8.78 10.61 11.43
N VAL A 206 8.90 10.10 10.23
CA VAL A 206 8.06 10.51 9.10
C VAL A 206 7.55 9.28 8.37
N SER A 207 6.26 9.21 8.11
CA SER A 207 5.68 8.20 7.22
C SER A 207 4.26 8.55 6.78
N THR A 208 3.81 7.95 5.68
CA THR A 208 2.40 7.66 5.46
C THR A 208 2.03 6.46 6.33
N PRO A 209 0.86 6.49 7.02
CA PRO A 209 0.41 5.36 7.82
C PRO A 209 -0.03 4.18 6.96
N THR A 210 -0.11 2.99 7.55
CA THR A 210 -0.50 1.76 6.86
C THR A 210 -1.81 1.20 7.44
N ILE A 211 -1.76 0.13 8.24
CA ILE A 211 -2.93 -0.51 8.84
C ILE A 211 -3.08 -0.04 10.28
N LYS A 212 -4.30 0.32 10.66
CA LYS A 212 -4.65 0.77 12.02
C LYS A 212 -4.20 -0.22 13.09
N GLY A 213 -3.56 0.30 14.13
CA GLY A 213 -3.00 -0.50 15.22
C GLY A 213 -1.71 -1.25 14.89
N TYR A 214 -1.31 -1.34 13.60
CA TYR A 214 -0.02 -1.89 13.17
C TYR A 214 0.98 -0.79 12.75
N SER A 215 0.48 0.30 12.18
CA SER A 215 1.26 1.44 11.73
C SER A 215 2.14 1.99 12.86
N ARG A 216 3.47 2.03 12.64
CA ARG A 216 4.42 2.61 13.60
C ARG A 216 4.23 4.10 13.76
N ILE A 217 4.02 4.80 12.64
CA ILE A 217 3.84 6.24 12.67
C ILE A 217 2.54 6.64 13.38
N GLU A 218 1.47 5.83 13.24
CA GLU A 218 0.23 6.02 13.99
C GLU A 218 0.47 5.88 15.50
N GLN A 219 1.18 4.84 15.93
CA GLN A 219 1.50 4.63 17.35
C GLN A 219 2.31 5.79 17.92
N GLU A 220 3.30 6.28 17.19
CA GLU A 220 4.11 7.44 17.60
C GLU A 220 3.27 8.73 17.64
N TYR A 221 2.36 8.92 16.68
CA TYR A 221 1.44 10.05 16.65
C TYR A 221 0.43 10.01 17.80
N GLU A 222 -0.18 8.87 18.10
CA GLU A 222 -1.11 8.69 19.21
C GLU A 222 -0.44 8.95 20.58
N ASN A 223 0.87 8.73 20.70
CA ASN A 223 1.67 9.00 21.88
C ASN A 223 2.30 10.41 21.89
N SER A 224 1.74 11.37 21.15
CA SER A 224 2.24 12.73 21.00
C SER A 224 1.16 13.78 21.26
N THR A 225 1.45 15.05 20.96
CA THR A 225 0.48 16.15 21.06
C THR A 225 -0.72 16.02 20.11
N ARG A 226 -0.66 15.15 19.10
CA ARG A 226 -1.72 14.92 18.09
C ARG A 226 -2.24 16.21 17.45
N GLU A 227 -1.33 17.00 16.90
CA GLU A 227 -1.64 18.28 16.28
C GLU A 227 -2.29 18.10 14.91
N GLU A 228 -3.30 18.92 14.65
CA GLU A 228 -3.95 19.02 13.34
C GLU A 228 -3.78 20.43 12.77
N TRP A 229 -3.52 20.49 11.46
CA TRP A 229 -3.50 21.76 10.74
C TRP A 229 -4.92 22.27 10.56
N LYS A 230 -5.27 23.38 11.22
CA LYS A 230 -6.58 24.01 11.14
C LYS A 230 -6.50 25.35 10.43
N VAL A 231 -7.46 25.59 9.54
CA VAL A 231 -7.57 26.78 8.71
C VAL A 231 -8.86 27.52 9.05
N ALA A 232 -8.81 28.84 9.08
CA ALA A 232 -9.98 29.68 9.39
C ALA A 232 -11.01 29.58 8.25
N CYS A 233 -12.30 29.46 8.58
CA CYS A 233 -13.37 29.53 7.59
C CYS A 233 -13.40 30.92 6.95
N PRO A 234 -13.48 31.03 5.60
CA PRO A 234 -13.54 32.33 4.93
C PRO A 234 -14.73 33.20 5.31
N HIS A 235 -15.83 32.59 5.79
CA HIS A 235 -17.05 33.32 6.15
C HIS A 235 -17.16 33.57 7.65
N CYS A 236 -17.07 32.52 8.50
CA CYS A 236 -17.31 32.67 9.93
C CYS A 236 -16.03 32.75 10.78
N GLY A 237 -14.84 32.56 10.20
CA GLY A 237 -13.57 32.60 10.91
C GLY A 237 -13.25 31.39 11.80
N GLU A 238 -14.18 30.43 11.95
CA GLU A 238 -13.95 29.24 12.76
C GLU A 238 -12.84 28.37 12.20
N TYR A 239 -11.90 27.95 13.06
CA TYR A 239 -10.76 27.14 12.68
C TYR A 239 -11.10 25.66 12.60
N GLN A 240 -10.86 25.03 11.47
CA GLN A 240 -11.16 23.62 11.22
C GLN A 240 -10.08 22.92 10.40
N ALA A 241 -9.88 21.63 10.63
CA ALA A 241 -9.05 20.80 9.77
C ALA A 241 -9.82 20.47 8.47
N PHE A 242 -9.10 20.32 7.36
CA PHE A 242 -9.68 19.82 6.13
C PHE A 242 -10.06 18.35 6.30
N ARG A 243 -11.34 18.02 6.09
CA ARG A 243 -11.89 16.67 6.20
C ARG A 243 -12.48 16.23 4.86
N TRP A 244 -12.22 15.00 4.48
CA TRP A 244 -12.79 14.42 3.26
C TRP A 244 -14.32 14.48 3.24
N SER A 245 -14.98 14.25 4.38
CA SER A 245 -16.43 14.30 4.52
C SER A 245 -17.06 15.68 4.24
N GLN A 246 -16.27 16.75 4.24
CA GLN A 246 -16.70 18.12 3.94
C GLN A 246 -16.62 18.46 2.45
N ILE A 247 -15.92 17.64 1.65
CA ILE A 247 -15.78 17.85 0.21
C ILE A 247 -17.10 17.52 -0.50
N ARG A 248 -17.54 18.40 -1.37
CA ARG A 248 -18.68 18.22 -2.25
C ARG A 248 -18.21 17.80 -3.63
N PHE A 249 -18.70 16.64 -4.08
CA PHE A 249 -18.20 16.00 -5.33
C PHE A 249 -18.86 16.56 -6.59
N ASP A 250 -19.94 17.29 -6.43
CA ASP A 250 -20.70 17.96 -7.49
C ASP A 250 -19.99 19.19 -8.04
N ASP A 251 -19.38 19.99 -7.17
CA ASP A 251 -18.76 21.26 -7.52
C ASP A 251 -17.29 21.40 -7.04
N GLY A 252 -16.73 20.38 -6.36
CA GLY A 252 -15.36 20.38 -5.87
C GLY A 252 -15.10 21.36 -4.72
N THR A 253 -16.15 21.88 -4.07
CA THR A 253 -16.05 22.81 -2.94
C THR A 253 -15.94 22.07 -1.60
N MET A 254 -15.53 22.79 -0.56
CA MET A 254 -15.60 22.31 0.82
C MET A 254 -16.59 23.13 1.63
N GLU A 255 -17.46 22.42 2.35
CA GLU A 255 -18.48 23.01 3.21
C GLU A 255 -17.97 23.18 4.64
N CYS A 256 -18.14 24.37 5.21
CA CYS A 256 -17.87 24.63 6.62
C CYS A 256 -18.90 23.93 7.50
N PRO A 257 -18.53 23.11 8.50
CA PRO A 257 -19.49 22.44 9.36
C PRO A 257 -20.26 23.40 10.29
N SER A 258 -19.67 24.56 10.60
CA SER A 258 -20.27 25.54 11.53
C SER A 258 -21.30 26.43 10.84
N CYS A 259 -20.95 27.04 9.69
CA CYS A 259 -21.83 28.01 9.01
C CYS A 259 -22.43 27.52 7.69
N ARG A 260 -22.08 26.30 7.23
CA ARG A 260 -22.56 25.68 5.99
C ARG A 260 -22.18 26.41 4.70
N SER A 261 -21.38 27.47 4.77
CA SER A 261 -20.85 28.14 3.57
C SER A 261 -19.87 27.25 2.84
N ARG A 262 -19.90 27.32 1.49
CA ARG A 262 -19.04 26.53 0.59
C ARG A 262 -18.07 27.44 -0.15
N PHE A 263 -16.85 27.04 -0.28
CA PHE A 263 -15.81 27.74 -1.03
C PHE A 263 -14.90 26.74 -1.76
N ASP A 264 -14.31 27.21 -2.84
CA ASP A 264 -13.29 26.44 -3.57
C ASP A 264 -11.98 26.35 -2.80
N GLU A 265 -11.07 25.48 -3.30
CA GLU A 265 -9.78 25.22 -2.67
C GLU A 265 -8.88 26.46 -2.58
N PHE A 266 -8.96 27.39 -3.53
CA PHE A 266 -8.10 28.57 -3.55
C PHE A 266 -8.48 29.56 -2.46
N VAL A 267 -9.78 29.70 -2.22
CA VAL A 267 -10.29 30.54 -1.13
C VAL A 267 -9.93 29.95 0.22
N TRP A 268 -10.10 28.64 0.41
CA TRP A 268 -9.75 27.95 1.65
C TRP A 268 -8.26 27.95 1.94
N LYS A 269 -7.42 27.55 0.96
CA LYS A 269 -5.97 27.42 1.14
C LYS A 269 -5.24 28.77 1.35
N ARG A 270 -5.88 29.89 1.05
CA ARG A 270 -5.35 31.25 1.31
C ARG A 270 -5.63 31.74 2.73
N GLN A 271 -6.52 31.10 3.46
CA GLN A 271 -6.85 31.52 4.81
C GLN A 271 -5.71 31.22 5.80
N PRO A 272 -5.59 32.00 6.89
CA PRO A 272 -4.59 31.73 7.91
C PRO A 272 -4.83 30.34 8.53
N GLY A 273 -3.73 29.61 8.66
CA GLY A 273 -3.73 28.29 9.28
C GLY A 273 -2.86 28.26 10.54
N LYS A 274 -3.15 27.31 11.43
CA LYS A 274 -2.34 27.04 12.62
C LYS A 274 -2.40 25.55 13.01
N TRP A 275 -1.32 25.09 13.63
CA TRP A 275 -1.31 23.80 14.30
C TRP A 275 -2.06 23.90 15.64
N VAL A 276 -2.93 22.94 15.90
CA VAL A 276 -3.72 22.87 17.14
C VAL A 276 -3.51 21.51 17.78
N ALA A 277 -2.86 21.50 18.93
CA ALA A 277 -2.62 20.30 19.72
C ALA A 277 -3.92 19.82 20.40
N ARG A 278 -4.05 18.51 20.53
CA ARG A 278 -5.10 17.86 21.32
C ARG A 278 -4.64 17.51 22.73
N GLU A 279 -3.33 17.29 22.88
CA GLU A 279 -2.69 16.91 24.15
C GLU A 279 -1.51 17.82 24.44
N GLU A 280 -1.11 17.90 25.71
CA GLU A 280 0.06 18.65 26.13
C GLU A 280 1.38 18.01 25.66
N ASN A 281 2.39 18.83 25.39
CA ASN A 281 3.70 18.35 24.99
C ASN A 281 4.46 17.73 26.17
N GLN A 282 4.62 16.41 26.13
CA GLN A 282 5.42 15.63 27.08
C GLN A 282 6.75 15.15 26.46
N GLY A 283 7.36 15.96 25.58
CA GLY A 283 8.59 15.64 24.88
C GLY A 283 8.38 15.15 23.42
N SER A 284 7.12 14.94 23.00
CA SER A 284 6.81 14.47 21.66
C SER A 284 5.69 15.31 21.03
N ARG A 285 6.00 15.99 19.91
CA ARG A 285 5.02 16.70 19.09
C ARG A 285 4.70 15.90 17.84
N GLY A 286 3.42 15.63 17.60
CA GLY A 286 2.95 14.87 16.44
C GLY A 286 2.02 15.70 15.57
N PHE A 287 2.24 15.63 14.26
CA PHE A 287 1.56 16.43 13.25
C PHE A 287 0.85 15.54 12.25
N HIS A 288 -0.45 15.78 12.04
CA HIS A 288 -1.24 15.10 11.03
C HIS A 288 -1.69 16.07 9.95
N LEU A 289 -1.49 15.67 8.69
CA LEU A 289 -1.88 16.46 7.53
C LEU A 289 -2.32 15.54 6.39
N ASN A 290 -3.45 15.86 5.77
CA ASN A 290 -3.91 15.21 4.54
C ASN A 290 -3.56 16.03 3.28
N GLU A 291 -3.72 15.41 2.12
CA GLU A 291 -3.37 15.99 0.82
C GLU A 291 -4.23 17.22 0.45
N LEU A 292 -5.41 17.39 1.05
CA LEU A 292 -6.29 18.54 0.82
C LEU A 292 -5.62 19.87 1.20
N ALA A 293 -4.66 19.85 2.13
CA ALA A 293 -3.89 21.04 2.51
C ALA A 293 -2.72 21.34 1.56
N SER A 294 -2.31 20.40 0.71
CA SER A 294 -1.17 20.56 -0.19
C SER A 294 -1.41 21.65 -1.23
N PRO A 295 -0.48 22.59 -1.44
CA PRO A 295 -0.59 23.59 -2.50
C PRO A 295 -0.27 23.02 -3.89
N TRP A 296 0.29 21.81 -3.97
CA TRP A 296 0.70 21.15 -5.21
C TRP A 296 -0.35 20.20 -5.77
N ARG A 297 -1.43 19.96 -5.02
CA ARG A 297 -2.45 18.99 -5.39
C ARG A 297 -3.82 19.65 -5.41
N ARG A 298 -4.54 19.48 -6.53
CA ARG A 298 -5.90 20.02 -6.70
C ARG A 298 -6.92 19.10 -6.07
N TRP A 299 -7.97 19.66 -5.46
CA TRP A 299 -9.07 18.87 -4.91
C TRP A 299 -9.79 18.06 -5.97
N GLU A 300 -9.93 18.61 -7.19
CA GLU A 300 -10.48 17.88 -8.35
C GLU A 300 -9.73 16.58 -8.65
N GLU A 301 -8.40 16.60 -8.55
CA GLU A 301 -7.57 15.42 -8.78
C GLU A 301 -7.74 14.40 -7.65
N VAL A 302 -7.82 14.84 -6.39
CA VAL A 302 -8.05 13.97 -5.22
C VAL A 302 -9.43 13.29 -5.33
N ILE A 303 -10.45 14.04 -5.79
CA ILE A 303 -11.80 13.52 -6.06
C ILE A 303 -11.76 12.49 -7.20
N ALA A 304 -11.04 12.78 -8.29
CA ALA A 304 -10.93 11.87 -9.43
C ALA A 304 -10.24 10.56 -9.03
N ASP A 305 -9.19 10.63 -8.21
CA ASP A 305 -8.50 9.44 -7.70
C ASP A 305 -9.38 8.64 -6.72
N PHE A 306 -10.16 9.31 -5.87
CA PHE A 306 -11.16 8.64 -5.04
C PHE A 306 -12.21 7.91 -5.89
N LYS A 307 -12.74 8.56 -6.91
CA LYS A 307 -13.74 7.94 -7.80
C LYS A 307 -13.22 6.68 -8.48
N LYS A 308 -11.92 6.61 -8.81
CA LYS A 308 -11.27 5.40 -9.34
C LYS A 308 -11.05 4.33 -8.27
N ALA A 309 -10.84 4.77 -7.02
CA ALA A 309 -10.46 3.87 -5.93
C ALA A 309 -11.64 3.30 -5.15
N LYS A 310 -12.79 4.01 -5.10
CA LYS A 310 -13.92 3.73 -4.19
C LYS A 310 -14.50 2.31 -4.34
N ASP A 311 -14.44 1.74 -5.52
CA ASP A 311 -15.05 0.45 -5.85
C ASP A 311 -14.04 -0.73 -5.74
N SER A 312 -12.75 -0.44 -5.43
CA SER A 312 -11.70 -1.43 -5.17
C SER A 312 -11.10 -1.23 -3.79
N PRO A 313 -11.31 -2.17 -2.86
CA PRO A 313 -10.77 -2.06 -1.49
C PRO A 313 -9.26 -1.84 -1.42
N GLU A 314 -8.47 -2.45 -2.31
CA GLU A 314 -7.03 -2.27 -2.35
C GLU A 314 -6.64 -0.85 -2.79
N LEU A 315 -7.33 -0.33 -3.82
CA LEU A 315 -7.11 1.03 -4.29
C LEU A 315 -7.60 2.04 -3.24
N LEU A 316 -8.75 1.77 -2.61
CA LEU A 316 -9.29 2.62 -1.55
C LEU A 316 -8.36 2.67 -0.32
N LYS A 317 -7.80 1.52 0.10
CA LYS A 317 -6.77 1.45 1.14
C LYS A 317 -5.57 2.33 0.78
N THR A 318 -5.05 2.18 -0.43
CA THR A 318 -3.94 2.99 -0.92
C THR A 318 -4.29 4.47 -0.89
N TRP A 319 -5.47 4.85 -1.37
CA TRP A 319 -5.92 6.22 -1.39
C TRP A 319 -6.10 6.80 0.01
N VAL A 320 -6.71 6.09 0.96
CA VAL A 320 -6.85 6.53 2.36
C VAL A 320 -5.48 6.77 2.98
N ASN A 321 -4.55 5.82 2.84
CA ASN A 321 -3.22 5.95 3.43
C ASN A 321 -2.41 7.09 2.79
N THR A 322 -2.48 7.25 1.46
CA THR A 322 -1.60 8.19 0.74
C THR A 322 -2.22 9.58 0.54
N SER A 323 -3.53 9.71 0.40
CA SER A 323 -4.19 11.00 0.20
C SER A 323 -4.74 11.59 1.50
N LEU A 324 -5.30 10.77 2.40
CA LEU A 324 -5.78 11.26 3.69
C LEU A 324 -4.70 11.23 4.78
N GLY A 325 -3.64 10.43 4.61
CA GLY A 325 -2.65 10.23 5.67
C GLY A 325 -3.25 9.54 6.90
N GLU A 326 -4.27 8.73 6.68
CA GLU A 326 -4.99 7.99 7.71
C GLU A 326 -4.69 6.49 7.62
N SER A 327 -4.68 5.80 8.77
CA SER A 327 -4.49 4.36 8.80
C SER A 327 -5.73 3.65 8.28
N TRP A 328 -5.52 2.65 7.41
CA TRP A 328 -6.62 1.82 6.94
C TRP A 328 -7.15 0.94 8.07
N GLU A 329 -8.43 1.08 8.39
CA GLU A 329 -9.12 0.20 9.33
C GLU A 329 -9.73 -0.97 8.57
N GLU A 330 -9.15 -2.15 8.75
CA GLU A 330 -9.83 -3.37 8.31
C GLU A 330 -11.01 -3.61 9.23
N LYS A 331 -12.21 -3.33 8.72
CA LYS A 331 -13.44 -3.64 9.44
C LYS A 331 -13.46 -5.12 9.77
N SER A 332 -13.84 -5.45 11.00
CA SER A 332 -13.89 -6.78 11.62
C SER A 332 -14.46 -7.90 10.72
N ASP A 333 -14.30 -9.12 11.17
CA ASP A 333 -14.67 -10.40 10.56
C ASP A 333 -15.89 -10.31 9.62
N THR A 334 -15.76 -10.84 8.43
CA THR A 334 -16.87 -10.97 7.48
C THR A 334 -17.87 -11.96 8.05
N ASP A 335 -19.12 -11.55 8.25
CA ASP A 335 -20.16 -12.40 8.80
C ASP A 335 -20.65 -13.39 7.72
N ALA A 336 -20.45 -14.68 7.96
CA ALA A 336 -20.87 -15.76 7.08
C ALA A 336 -22.37 -15.70 6.75
N SER A 337 -23.21 -15.33 7.74
CA SER A 337 -24.66 -15.24 7.58
C SER A 337 -25.06 -14.11 6.62
N LEU A 338 -24.34 -12.99 6.63
CA LEU A 338 -24.59 -11.88 5.72
C LEU A 338 -24.17 -12.23 4.28
N VAL A 339 -23.06 -12.94 4.11
CA VAL A 339 -22.63 -13.41 2.78
C VAL A 339 -23.59 -14.46 2.25
N MET A 340 -24.05 -15.39 3.10
CA MET A 340 -25.03 -16.41 2.74
C MET A 340 -26.38 -15.82 2.28
N LYS A 341 -26.79 -14.67 2.81
CA LYS A 341 -28.03 -13.97 2.38
C LYS A 341 -27.97 -13.44 0.94
N ARG A 342 -26.78 -13.37 0.32
CA ARG A 342 -26.59 -12.96 -1.08
C ARG A 342 -26.89 -14.08 -2.08
N ARG A 343 -27.24 -15.28 -1.60
CA ARG A 343 -27.62 -16.36 -2.50
C ARG A 343 -28.87 -15.98 -3.30
N GLU A 344 -28.78 -16.23 -4.59
CA GLU A 344 -29.82 -15.90 -5.57
C GLU A 344 -30.12 -17.09 -6.48
N GLN A 345 -31.24 -17.04 -7.14
CA GLN A 345 -31.65 -18.11 -8.05
C GLN A 345 -31.07 -17.87 -9.44
N TYR A 346 -30.12 -18.71 -9.85
CA TYR A 346 -29.65 -18.71 -11.23
C TYR A 346 -30.66 -19.36 -12.14
N MET A 347 -30.93 -18.76 -13.31
CA MET A 347 -31.87 -19.28 -14.30
C MET A 347 -31.33 -20.52 -15.02
N ALA A 348 -30.01 -20.72 -15.05
CA ALA A 348 -29.31 -21.87 -15.62
C ALA A 348 -28.15 -22.29 -14.70
N GLN A 349 -27.27 -23.20 -15.17
CA GLN A 349 -26.05 -23.51 -14.45
C GLN A 349 -25.10 -22.32 -14.37
N VAL A 350 -25.03 -21.54 -15.46
CA VAL A 350 -24.19 -20.36 -15.60
C VAL A 350 -25.06 -19.17 -15.91
N PRO A 351 -24.99 -18.08 -15.14
CA PRO A 351 -25.63 -16.80 -15.47
C PRO A 351 -25.10 -16.21 -16.78
N ASP A 352 -25.97 -15.49 -17.51
CA ASP A 352 -25.67 -14.97 -18.86
C ASP A 352 -24.56 -13.89 -18.85
N GLU A 353 -24.31 -13.27 -17.69
CA GLU A 353 -23.26 -12.26 -17.48
C GLU A 353 -21.84 -12.88 -17.41
N VAL A 354 -21.74 -14.18 -17.14
CA VAL A 354 -20.45 -14.87 -17.01
C VAL A 354 -19.78 -15.06 -18.36
N LEU A 355 -18.56 -14.63 -18.48
CA LEU A 355 -17.75 -14.69 -19.70
C LEU A 355 -16.58 -15.67 -19.64
N LEU A 356 -16.24 -16.14 -18.44
CA LEU A 356 -15.08 -17.02 -18.20
C LEU A 356 -15.35 -17.90 -16.99
N LEU A 357 -14.99 -19.19 -17.06
CA LEU A 357 -14.96 -20.09 -15.90
C LEU A 357 -13.52 -20.43 -15.52
N THR A 358 -13.24 -20.39 -14.21
CA THR A 358 -11.99 -20.89 -13.64
C THR A 358 -12.26 -21.82 -12.46
N CYS A 359 -11.28 -22.67 -12.13
CA CYS A 359 -11.39 -23.62 -11.03
C CYS A 359 -10.19 -23.50 -10.08
N GLY A 360 -10.45 -23.54 -8.79
CA GLY A 360 -9.43 -23.70 -7.76
C GLY A 360 -9.61 -25.01 -7.03
N VAL A 361 -8.52 -25.75 -6.82
CA VAL A 361 -8.54 -27.08 -6.20
C VAL A 361 -7.60 -27.11 -5.00
N ASP A 362 -8.14 -27.46 -3.85
CA ASP A 362 -7.37 -27.75 -2.63
C ASP A 362 -7.19 -29.27 -2.48
N VAL A 363 -6.01 -29.70 -2.04
CA VAL A 363 -5.61 -31.10 -1.97
C VAL A 363 -5.34 -31.50 -0.53
N GLN A 364 -6.22 -32.38 0.00
CA GLN A 364 -6.05 -32.99 1.31
C GLN A 364 -5.61 -34.46 1.16
N ASP A 365 -5.30 -35.17 2.24
CA ASP A 365 -4.87 -36.57 2.16
C ASP A 365 -5.98 -37.53 1.75
N ASP A 366 -7.24 -37.22 2.10
CA ASP A 366 -8.42 -38.05 1.98
C ASP A 366 -9.47 -37.49 1.00
N ARG A 367 -9.22 -36.35 0.34
CA ARG A 367 -10.17 -35.72 -0.58
C ARG A 367 -9.54 -34.62 -1.42
N LEU A 368 -10.24 -34.26 -2.49
CA LEU A 368 -10.03 -33.04 -3.28
C LEU A 368 -11.25 -32.13 -3.11
N GLU A 369 -11.04 -30.89 -2.77
CA GLU A 369 -12.09 -29.86 -2.73
C GLU A 369 -11.84 -28.85 -3.84
N LEU A 370 -12.92 -28.42 -4.50
CA LEU A 370 -12.80 -27.51 -5.63
C LEU A 370 -13.96 -26.53 -5.72
N GLU A 371 -13.68 -25.37 -6.27
CA GLU A 371 -14.69 -24.37 -6.60
C GLU A 371 -14.54 -23.94 -8.06
N VAL A 372 -15.67 -23.96 -8.79
CA VAL A 372 -15.79 -23.34 -10.12
C VAL A 372 -16.39 -21.95 -9.97
N VAL A 373 -15.71 -20.95 -10.50
CA VAL A 373 -16.09 -19.54 -10.40
C VAL A 373 -16.23 -18.95 -11.79
N GLY A 374 -17.35 -18.29 -12.03
CA GLY A 374 -17.62 -17.49 -13.20
C GLY A 374 -17.13 -16.03 -13.02
N TRP A 375 -16.69 -15.41 -14.09
CA TRP A 375 -16.13 -14.05 -14.06
C TRP A 375 -16.66 -13.19 -15.20
N SER A 376 -16.79 -11.88 -14.95
CA SER A 376 -17.14 -10.86 -15.93
C SER A 376 -16.32 -9.57 -15.77
N HIS A 377 -16.74 -8.52 -16.42
CA HIS A 377 -16.16 -7.18 -16.32
C HIS A 377 -16.00 -6.75 -14.86
N GLY A 378 -15.00 -5.92 -14.57
CA GLY A 378 -14.73 -5.46 -13.20
C GLY A 378 -14.35 -6.58 -12.22
N LYS A 379 -14.09 -7.80 -12.71
CA LYS A 379 -13.85 -9.00 -11.88
C LYS A 379 -15.04 -9.32 -10.95
N GLU A 380 -16.24 -8.96 -11.34
CA GLU A 380 -17.48 -9.47 -10.76
C GLU A 380 -17.52 -10.99 -10.91
N SER A 381 -17.98 -11.71 -9.89
CA SER A 381 -17.81 -13.17 -9.81
C SER A 381 -19.07 -13.87 -9.39
N TRP A 382 -19.32 -15.04 -9.97
CA TRP A 382 -20.42 -15.95 -9.67
C TRP A 382 -19.88 -17.30 -9.21
N GLY A 383 -20.24 -17.72 -8.01
CA GLY A 383 -20.04 -19.10 -7.60
C GLY A 383 -20.89 -20.01 -8.50
N ILE A 384 -20.29 -21.00 -9.14
CA ILE A 384 -21.00 -21.91 -10.03
C ILE A 384 -21.25 -23.25 -9.32
N GLU A 385 -20.19 -23.87 -8.85
CA GLU A 385 -20.28 -25.17 -8.18
C GLU A 385 -19.10 -25.36 -7.21
N TYR A 386 -19.39 -25.84 -5.99
CA TYR A 386 -18.39 -26.29 -5.03
C TYR A 386 -18.54 -27.79 -4.81
N GLN A 387 -17.48 -28.56 -5.04
CA GLN A 387 -17.52 -30.02 -5.00
C GLN A 387 -16.41 -30.59 -4.11
N VAL A 388 -16.70 -31.73 -3.50
CA VAL A 388 -15.77 -32.49 -2.68
C VAL A 388 -15.71 -33.93 -3.21
N PHE A 389 -14.54 -34.36 -3.66
CA PHE A 389 -14.28 -35.73 -4.09
C PHE A 389 -13.56 -36.49 -2.98
N ILE A 390 -14.26 -37.39 -2.32
CA ILE A 390 -13.69 -38.21 -1.25
C ILE A 390 -12.86 -39.35 -1.88
N GLY A 391 -11.65 -39.53 -1.40
CA GLY A 391 -10.78 -40.64 -1.82
C GLY A 391 -9.32 -40.37 -1.44
N ASP A 392 -8.53 -41.43 -1.31
CA ASP A 392 -7.10 -41.34 -1.04
C ASP A 392 -6.37 -40.63 -2.21
N THR A 393 -5.86 -39.47 -1.96
CA THR A 393 -5.17 -38.63 -2.96
C THR A 393 -3.76 -39.12 -3.33
N SER A 394 -3.29 -40.20 -2.70
CA SER A 394 -2.13 -40.95 -3.18
C SER A 394 -2.45 -41.88 -4.35
N GLN A 395 -3.74 -42.10 -4.65
CA GLN A 395 -4.24 -43.07 -5.62
C GLN A 395 -4.92 -42.40 -6.82
N ASP A 396 -4.82 -43.01 -7.99
CA ASP A 396 -5.36 -42.48 -9.24
C ASP A 396 -6.89 -42.28 -9.31
N PRO A 397 -7.75 -43.03 -8.64
CA PRO A 397 -9.20 -42.92 -8.84
C PRO A 397 -9.78 -41.53 -8.61
N VAL A 398 -9.37 -40.84 -7.53
CA VAL A 398 -9.87 -39.50 -7.21
C VAL A 398 -9.36 -38.44 -8.23
N TRP A 399 -8.14 -38.60 -8.75
CA TRP A 399 -7.61 -37.76 -9.80
C TRP A 399 -8.30 -37.98 -11.15
N LYS A 400 -8.74 -39.19 -11.45
CA LYS A 400 -9.58 -39.47 -12.63
C LYS A 400 -10.94 -38.80 -12.53
N GLN A 401 -11.57 -38.80 -11.34
CA GLN A 401 -12.79 -38.05 -11.10
C GLN A 401 -12.61 -36.55 -11.31
N LEU A 402 -11.52 -35.98 -10.77
CA LEU A 402 -11.18 -34.58 -11.01
C LEU A 402 -10.99 -34.30 -12.50
N ASP A 403 -10.26 -35.16 -13.22
CA ASP A 403 -10.01 -34.97 -14.65
C ASP A 403 -11.29 -34.99 -15.50
N GLN A 404 -12.21 -35.90 -15.20
CA GLN A 404 -13.53 -35.96 -15.84
C GLN A 404 -14.36 -34.70 -15.53
N TYR A 405 -14.32 -34.25 -14.28
CA TYR A 405 -15.05 -33.06 -13.87
C TYR A 405 -14.51 -31.78 -14.53
N LEU A 406 -13.19 -31.61 -14.63
CA LEU A 406 -12.58 -30.45 -15.27
C LEU A 406 -12.83 -30.39 -16.80
N GLN A 407 -13.42 -31.41 -17.39
CA GLN A 407 -13.87 -31.45 -18.80
C GLN A 407 -15.37 -31.25 -18.93
N LYS A 408 -16.09 -31.07 -17.83
CA LYS A 408 -17.53 -30.83 -17.81
C LYS A 408 -17.87 -29.56 -18.59
N GLU A 409 -18.90 -29.63 -19.41
CA GLU A 409 -19.54 -28.48 -20.02
C GLU A 409 -20.64 -27.95 -19.10
N PHE A 410 -20.63 -26.66 -18.85
CA PHE A 410 -21.67 -25.95 -18.10
C PHE A 410 -22.54 -25.17 -19.07
N THR A 411 -23.83 -25.04 -18.80
CA THR A 411 -24.79 -24.51 -19.76
C THR A 411 -25.42 -23.19 -19.30
N TYR A 412 -25.54 -22.25 -20.23
CA TYR A 412 -26.36 -21.04 -20.09
C TYR A 412 -27.85 -21.31 -20.31
N ALA A 413 -28.68 -20.29 -20.09
CA ALA A 413 -30.11 -20.37 -20.26
C ALA A 413 -30.55 -20.66 -21.72
N ASP A 414 -29.78 -20.22 -22.70
CA ASP A 414 -30.01 -20.44 -24.12
C ASP A 414 -29.54 -21.84 -24.62
N GLY A 415 -28.98 -22.67 -23.71
CA GLY A 415 -28.44 -24.00 -24.01
C GLY A 415 -27.04 -23.99 -24.59
N THR A 416 -26.39 -22.86 -24.73
CA THR A 416 -24.96 -22.81 -25.12
C THR A 416 -24.09 -23.29 -23.96
N GLY A 417 -22.92 -23.87 -24.31
CA GLY A 417 -21.99 -24.45 -23.33
C GLY A 417 -20.76 -23.59 -23.11
N ILE A 418 -20.24 -23.65 -21.89
CA ILE A 418 -18.94 -23.06 -21.52
C ILE A 418 -18.11 -24.05 -20.71
N HIS A 419 -16.81 -24.11 -20.96
CA HIS A 419 -15.86 -24.96 -20.25
C HIS A 419 -14.98 -24.18 -19.28
N ILE A 420 -14.43 -24.89 -18.27
CA ILE A 420 -13.40 -24.34 -17.39
C ILE A 420 -12.16 -24.01 -18.23
N THR A 421 -11.78 -22.74 -18.25
CA THR A 421 -10.69 -22.23 -19.09
C THR A 421 -9.31 -22.40 -18.45
N SER A 422 -9.22 -22.25 -17.12
CA SER A 422 -7.98 -22.37 -16.37
C SER A 422 -8.25 -22.94 -14.97
N THR A 423 -7.31 -23.73 -14.47
CA THR A 423 -7.41 -24.39 -13.15
C THR A 423 -6.09 -24.25 -12.41
N CYS A 424 -6.15 -23.88 -11.12
CA CYS A 424 -5.01 -23.89 -10.20
C CYS A 424 -5.22 -24.97 -9.13
N ILE A 425 -4.23 -25.83 -8.91
CA ILE A 425 -4.23 -26.94 -7.96
C ILE A 425 -3.15 -26.71 -6.92
N ASP A 426 -3.48 -26.74 -5.63
CA ASP A 426 -2.50 -26.58 -4.56
C ASP A 426 -1.48 -27.71 -4.56
N SER A 427 -0.21 -27.35 -4.45
CA SER A 427 0.93 -28.26 -4.32
C SER A 427 1.72 -28.08 -3.01
N GLY A 428 1.15 -27.34 -2.06
CA GLY A 428 1.82 -27.01 -0.80
C GLY A 428 1.80 -28.12 0.25
N GLY A 429 0.92 -29.12 0.11
CA GLY A 429 0.72 -30.22 1.05
C GLY A 429 1.61 -31.45 0.79
N HIS A 430 1.19 -32.58 1.37
CA HIS A 430 1.92 -33.86 1.31
C HIS A 430 1.91 -34.49 -0.08
N ARG A 431 0.94 -34.17 -0.96
CA ARG A 431 0.71 -34.77 -2.28
C ARG A 431 1.35 -33.98 -3.44
N THR A 432 2.43 -33.29 -3.16
CA THR A 432 3.12 -32.42 -4.12
C THR A 432 3.51 -33.14 -5.43
N SER A 433 3.98 -34.41 -5.35
CA SER A 433 4.40 -35.21 -6.52
C SER A 433 3.20 -35.56 -7.42
N GLU A 434 2.08 -35.98 -6.83
CA GLU A 434 0.84 -36.33 -7.53
C GLU A 434 0.27 -35.11 -8.26
N VAL A 435 0.25 -33.95 -7.59
CA VAL A 435 -0.18 -32.67 -8.18
C VAL A 435 0.68 -32.31 -9.38
N TYR A 436 2.01 -32.40 -9.26
CA TYR A 436 2.89 -32.05 -10.36
C TYR A 436 2.73 -32.97 -11.57
N LYS A 437 2.61 -34.28 -11.35
CA LYS A 437 2.34 -35.26 -12.44
C LYS A 437 1.00 -34.97 -13.11
N PHE A 438 -0.05 -34.73 -12.33
CA PHE A 438 -1.38 -34.43 -12.85
C PHE A 438 -1.38 -33.13 -13.68
N CYS A 439 -0.81 -32.04 -13.16
CA CYS A 439 -0.72 -30.76 -13.86
C CYS A 439 0.16 -30.84 -15.10
N ARG A 440 1.33 -31.50 -15.02
CA ARG A 440 2.25 -31.62 -16.17
C ARG A 440 1.59 -32.27 -17.37
N ALA A 441 0.84 -33.35 -17.16
CA ALA A 441 0.14 -34.03 -18.23
C ALA A 441 -0.98 -33.19 -18.88
N ARG A 442 -1.47 -32.15 -18.17
CA ARG A 442 -2.65 -31.34 -18.55
C ARG A 442 -2.33 -29.84 -18.70
N GLU A 443 -1.08 -29.47 -18.73
CA GLU A 443 -0.62 -28.06 -18.88
C GLU A 443 -1.21 -27.42 -20.16
N HIS A 444 -1.39 -28.18 -21.24
CA HIS A 444 -2.03 -27.71 -22.47
C HIS A 444 -3.51 -27.30 -22.29
N ARG A 445 -4.18 -27.77 -21.21
CA ARG A 445 -5.53 -27.36 -20.78
C ARG A 445 -5.49 -26.26 -19.73
N ARG A 446 -4.35 -25.60 -19.51
CA ARG A 446 -4.14 -24.55 -18.50
C ARG A 446 -4.44 -25.01 -17.07
N ILE A 447 -4.05 -26.25 -16.74
CA ILE A 447 -4.10 -26.80 -15.39
C ILE A 447 -2.71 -26.66 -14.78
N PHE A 448 -2.58 -25.78 -13.77
CA PHE A 448 -1.30 -25.38 -13.21
C PHE A 448 -1.18 -25.76 -11.73
N ALA A 449 0.02 -26.16 -11.33
CA ALA A 449 0.35 -26.31 -9.92
C ALA A 449 0.63 -24.93 -9.32
N VAL A 450 0.08 -24.70 -8.11
CA VAL A 450 0.33 -23.48 -7.33
C VAL A 450 0.91 -23.81 -5.97
N LYS A 451 1.72 -22.89 -5.42
CA LYS A 451 2.27 -23.01 -4.07
C LYS A 451 2.12 -21.70 -3.33
N GLY A 452 1.42 -21.76 -2.19
CA GLY A 452 1.20 -20.60 -1.34
C GLY A 452 2.48 -20.12 -0.65
N ARG A 453 2.67 -18.80 -0.61
CA ARG A 453 3.68 -18.12 0.20
C ARG A 453 3.02 -16.97 0.93
N GLY A 454 3.01 -17.03 2.27
CA GLY A 454 2.54 -15.93 3.12
C GLY A 454 3.64 -14.89 3.33
N GLY A 455 3.26 -13.67 3.64
CA GLY A 455 4.12 -12.54 3.97
C GLY A 455 3.72 -11.26 3.24
N GLU A 456 4.10 -10.13 3.84
CA GLU A 456 3.81 -8.80 3.31
C GLU A 456 4.66 -8.51 2.05
N GLY A 457 4.08 -7.82 1.07
CA GLY A 457 4.78 -7.42 -0.15
C GLY A 457 5.01 -8.53 -1.17
N ILE A 458 4.46 -9.74 -0.97
CA ILE A 458 4.53 -10.82 -1.95
C ILE A 458 3.39 -10.61 -2.97
N PRO A 459 3.70 -10.47 -4.28
CA PRO A 459 2.66 -10.28 -5.29
C PRO A 459 1.75 -11.49 -5.36
N PHE A 460 0.45 -11.28 -5.62
CA PHE A 460 -0.54 -12.36 -5.68
C PHE A 460 -0.13 -13.45 -6.66
N ILE A 461 0.29 -13.07 -7.88
CA ILE A 461 0.83 -14.01 -8.86
C ILE A 461 2.33 -13.78 -8.99
N GLY A 462 3.13 -14.76 -8.58
CA GLY A 462 4.57 -14.78 -8.79
C GLY A 462 4.95 -15.14 -10.24
N LYS A 463 6.21 -14.91 -10.59
CA LYS A 463 6.73 -15.33 -11.90
C LYS A 463 6.63 -16.85 -12.04
N PRO A 464 6.19 -17.37 -13.21
CA PRO A 464 6.14 -18.80 -13.44
C PRO A 464 7.54 -19.42 -13.39
N SER A 465 7.63 -20.59 -12.80
CA SER A 465 8.83 -21.41 -12.73
C SER A 465 8.50 -22.86 -13.14
N ARG A 466 9.52 -23.68 -13.33
CA ARG A 466 9.32 -25.12 -13.52
C ARG A 466 9.95 -25.88 -12.36
N ASN A 467 9.24 -26.89 -11.86
CA ASN A 467 9.81 -27.71 -10.80
C ASN A 467 10.88 -28.66 -11.34
N ASN A 468 11.87 -28.99 -10.51
CA ASN A 468 13.04 -29.77 -10.94
C ASN A 468 12.76 -31.26 -11.17
N ARG A 469 11.66 -31.82 -10.62
CA ARG A 469 11.36 -33.27 -10.69
C ARG A 469 10.53 -33.62 -11.90
N GLU A 470 9.35 -33.00 -12.05
CA GLU A 470 8.36 -33.34 -13.06
C GLU A 470 8.32 -32.31 -14.21
N ASN A 471 9.12 -31.26 -14.13
CA ASN A 471 9.14 -30.15 -15.09
C ASN A 471 7.75 -29.51 -15.31
N ALA A 472 6.88 -29.54 -14.29
CA ALA A 472 5.56 -28.93 -14.31
C ALA A 472 5.66 -27.41 -14.11
N ALA A 473 4.78 -26.66 -14.77
CA ALA A 473 4.63 -25.22 -14.53
C ALA A 473 4.12 -24.98 -13.10
N LEU A 474 4.86 -24.15 -12.35
CA LEU A 474 4.59 -23.83 -10.96
C LEU A 474 4.52 -22.32 -10.79
N PHE A 475 3.42 -21.83 -10.18
CA PHE A 475 3.25 -20.46 -9.79
C PHE A 475 3.31 -20.33 -8.27
N VAL A 476 4.13 -19.40 -7.75
CA VAL A 476 4.12 -19.04 -6.34
C VAL A 476 3.05 -17.97 -6.13
N LEU A 477 2.11 -18.22 -5.22
CA LEU A 477 1.02 -17.30 -4.92
C LEU A 477 1.28 -16.55 -3.62
N GLY A 478 1.12 -15.23 -3.62
CA GLY A 478 1.01 -14.40 -2.41
C GLY A 478 -0.36 -14.62 -1.76
N VAL A 479 -0.50 -15.71 -0.99
CA VAL A 479 -1.81 -16.13 -0.45
C VAL A 479 -2.44 -15.07 0.45
N ASP A 480 -1.65 -14.29 1.17
CA ASP A 480 -2.15 -13.24 2.05
C ASP A 480 -2.82 -12.12 1.24
N GLN A 481 -2.26 -11.74 0.11
CA GLN A 481 -2.84 -10.75 -0.80
C GLN A 481 -4.12 -11.28 -1.46
N GLY A 482 -4.12 -12.53 -1.90
CA GLY A 482 -5.31 -13.15 -2.48
C GLY A 482 -6.47 -13.25 -1.49
N LYS A 483 -6.22 -13.71 -0.24
CA LYS A 483 -7.20 -13.74 0.84
C LYS A 483 -7.75 -12.34 1.16
N ALA A 484 -6.89 -11.33 1.23
CA ALA A 484 -7.30 -9.95 1.46
C ALA A 484 -8.26 -9.46 0.35
N THR A 485 -7.94 -9.76 -0.92
CA THR A 485 -8.80 -9.43 -2.07
C THR A 485 -10.17 -10.10 -1.96
N ILE A 486 -10.23 -11.40 -1.65
CA ILE A 486 -11.49 -12.14 -1.52
C ILE A 486 -12.34 -11.58 -0.38
N ILE A 487 -11.77 -11.44 0.81
CA ILE A 487 -12.49 -10.91 1.98
C ILE A 487 -12.99 -9.48 1.72
N SER A 488 -12.22 -8.67 1.03
CA SER A 488 -12.63 -7.32 0.63
C SER A 488 -13.84 -7.35 -0.32
N ARG A 489 -13.82 -8.23 -1.34
CA ARG A 489 -14.94 -8.42 -2.27
C ARG A 489 -16.18 -8.96 -1.59
N LEU A 490 -16.04 -9.88 -0.63
CA LEU A 490 -17.14 -10.35 0.19
C LEU A 490 -17.80 -9.25 1.06
N LYS A 491 -17.19 -8.10 1.23
CA LYS A 491 -17.75 -6.92 1.94
C LYS A 491 -18.49 -5.94 1.01
N ILE A 492 -18.37 -6.09 -0.29
CA ILE A 492 -19.09 -5.26 -1.27
C ILE A 492 -20.59 -5.62 -1.20
N ASN A 493 -21.45 -4.61 -1.06
CA ASN A 493 -22.89 -4.80 -0.87
C ASN A 493 -23.73 -4.43 -2.10
N PHE A 494 -23.08 -4.07 -3.21
CA PHE A 494 -23.73 -3.65 -4.45
C PHE A 494 -23.19 -4.50 -5.59
N GLU A 495 -24.05 -4.91 -6.50
CA GLU A 495 -23.68 -5.59 -7.74
C GLU A 495 -22.78 -4.71 -8.60
N GLY A 496 -21.85 -5.32 -9.32
CA GLY A 496 -20.87 -4.67 -10.15
C GLY A 496 -19.44 -5.08 -9.82
N ASP A 497 -18.49 -4.18 -10.05
CA ASP A 497 -17.05 -4.46 -9.94
C ASP A 497 -16.68 -5.13 -8.60
N GLY A 498 -16.17 -6.37 -8.70
CA GLY A 498 -15.71 -7.16 -7.57
C GLY A 498 -16.79 -7.81 -6.72
N TYR A 499 -18.08 -7.61 -6.99
CA TYR A 499 -19.15 -8.27 -6.23
C TYR A 499 -19.12 -9.78 -6.40
N CYS A 500 -19.54 -10.50 -5.35
CA CYS A 500 -19.58 -11.97 -5.33
C CYS A 500 -21.01 -12.47 -5.23
N HIS A 501 -21.48 -13.13 -6.30
CA HIS A 501 -22.77 -13.80 -6.38
C HIS A 501 -22.64 -15.27 -5.97
N PHE A 502 -23.70 -15.83 -5.40
CA PHE A 502 -23.75 -17.24 -4.99
C PHE A 502 -25.09 -17.89 -5.34
N PRO A 503 -25.13 -19.14 -5.85
CA PRO A 503 -26.37 -19.81 -6.18
C PRO A 503 -27.12 -20.26 -4.94
N MET A 504 -28.45 -20.19 -5.00
CA MET A 504 -29.34 -20.68 -3.93
C MET A 504 -29.52 -22.20 -3.98
N LYS A 505 -29.29 -22.84 -5.12
CA LYS A 505 -29.53 -24.25 -5.36
C LYS A 505 -28.61 -25.12 -4.51
N LYS A 506 -29.18 -26.04 -3.70
CA LYS A 506 -28.42 -26.82 -2.71
C LYS A 506 -27.37 -27.74 -3.33
N GLU A 507 -27.66 -28.29 -4.51
CA GLU A 507 -26.79 -29.24 -5.22
C GLU A 507 -25.49 -28.59 -5.71
N THR A 508 -25.40 -27.26 -5.71
CA THR A 508 -24.18 -26.51 -6.10
C THR A 508 -23.14 -26.43 -4.99
N GLY A 509 -23.44 -26.92 -3.77
CA GLY A 509 -22.48 -27.00 -2.67
C GLY A 509 -22.34 -25.73 -1.80
N TYR A 510 -23.06 -24.64 -2.11
CA TYR A 510 -23.01 -23.38 -1.33
C TYR A 510 -23.96 -23.43 -0.11
N ASN A 511 -23.60 -24.28 0.83
CA ASN A 511 -24.30 -24.47 2.11
C ASN A 511 -23.66 -23.61 3.22
N GLU A 512 -24.13 -23.76 4.47
CA GLU A 512 -23.62 -23.03 5.63
C GLU A 512 -22.14 -23.29 5.87
N ASP A 513 -21.68 -24.55 5.75
CA ASP A 513 -20.28 -24.93 5.93
C ASP A 513 -19.35 -24.22 4.93
N PHE A 514 -19.81 -24.03 3.69
CA PHE A 514 -19.08 -23.25 2.69
C PHE A 514 -18.92 -21.78 3.12
N PHE A 515 -20.00 -21.12 3.58
CA PHE A 515 -19.93 -19.72 4.00
C PHE A 515 -19.13 -19.52 5.29
N GLU A 516 -19.23 -20.45 6.22
CA GLU A 516 -18.33 -20.48 7.38
C GLU A 516 -16.87 -20.64 6.96
N GLY A 517 -16.59 -21.51 5.99
CA GLY A 517 -15.26 -21.78 5.48
C GLY A 517 -14.65 -20.60 4.71
N ILE A 518 -15.39 -19.97 3.79
CA ILE A 518 -14.87 -18.84 3.00
C ILE A 518 -14.62 -17.59 3.86
N THR A 519 -15.26 -17.48 5.01
CA THR A 519 -15.06 -16.39 5.99
C THR A 519 -14.27 -16.84 7.23
N SER A 520 -13.63 -18.00 7.19
CA SER A 520 -12.99 -18.63 8.35
C SER A 520 -11.74 -17.93 8.85
N GLU A 521 -11.11 -17.12 8.01
CA GLU A 521 -9.86 -16.43 8.35
C GLU A 521 -10.04 -14.92 8.37
N SER A 522 -9.34 -14.28 9.30
CA SER A 522 -9.27 -12.83 9.39
C SER A 522 -7.83 -12.37 9.62
N MET A 523 -7.51 -11.18 9.15
CA MET A 523 -6.21 -10.56 9.38
C MET A 523 -6.15 -10.01 10.80
N ARG A 524 -5.16 -10.45 11.59
CA ARG A 524 -4.98 -10.01 12.99
C ARG A 524 -3.52 -9.65 13.26
N ILE A 525 -3.35 -8.74 14.22
CA ILE A 525 -2.04 -8.41 14.75
C ILE A 525 -1.70 -9.44 15.83
N VAL A 526 -0.66 -10.24 15.58
CA VAL A 526 -0.17 -11.24 16.52
C VAL A 526 1.23 -10.83 16.98
N THR A 527 1.44 -10.81 18.31
CA THR A 527 2.77 -10.59 18.87
C THR A 527 3.46 -11.93 19.07
N LYS A 528 4.54 -12.19 18.33
CA LYS A 528 5.34 -13.39 18.44
C LYS A 528 6.79 -13.01 18.78
N LYS A 529 7.30 -13.51 19.91
CA LYS A 529 8.66 -13.17 20.42
C LYS A 529 8.91 -11.66 20.54
N GLY A 530 7.91 -10.89 21.01
CA GLY A 530 8.02 -9.42 21.18
C GLY A 530 7.88 -8.62 19.87
N VAL A 531 7.76 -9.26 18.71
CA VAL A 531 7.56 -8.61 17.41
C VAL A 531 6.09 -8.69 17.01
N ARG A 532 5.48 -7.54 16.72
CA ARG A 532 4.12 -7.47 16.15
C ARG A 532 4.19 -7.80 14.68
N LYS A 533 3.31 -8.70 14.23
CA LYS A 533 3.19 -9.07 12.83
C LYS A 533 1.71 -9.19 12.46
N VAL A 534 1.34 -8.63 11.33
CA VAL A 534 0.03 -8.89 10.72
C VAL A 534 0.07 -10.28 10.10
N THR A 535 -0.90 -11.12 10.45
CA THR A 535 -1.01 -12.48 9.89
C THR A 535 -2.47 -12.90 9.79
N TRP A 536 -2.74 -13.79 8.85
CA TRP A 536 -4.04 -14.44 8.76
C TRP A 536 -4.19 -15.45 9.91
N VAL A 537 -5.32 -15.36 10.61
CA VAL A 537 -5.67 -16.25 11.72
C VAL A 537 -6.99 -16.91 11.41
N LYS A 538 -6.95 -18.24 11.36
CA LYS A 538 -8.13 -19.10 11.16
C LYS A 538 -8.93 -19.19 12.46
N ARG A 539 -10.26 -19.15 12.38
CA ARG A 539 -11.13 -19.42 13.52
C ARG A 539 -10.96 -20.88 13.96
N PRO A 540 -10.79 -21.14 15.27
CA PRO A 540 -10.68 -22.52 15.77
C PRO A 540 -11.91 -23.37 15.41
N GLY A 541 -11.67 -24.60 14.96
CA GLY A 541 -12.73 -25.55 14.62
C GLY A 541 -13.42 -25.33 13.28
N VAL A 542 -13.10 -24.28 12.54
CA VAL A 542 -13.68 -24.01 11.21
C VAL A 542 -12.70 -24.41 10.12
N ARG A 543 -13.20 -25.02 9.06
CA ARG A 543 -12.44 -25.41 7.86
C ARG A 543 -12.22 -24.18 6.98
N ASN A 544 -11.08 -24.09 6.28
CA ASN A 544 -10.74 -22.93 5.41
C ASN A 544 -10.59 -23.30 3.93
N GLU A 545 -10.79 -24.56 3.56
CA GLU A 545 -10.67 -25.05 2.19
C GLU A 545 -11.54 -24.26 1.19
N PRO A 546 -12.79 -23.81 1.52
CA PRO A 546 -13.56 -22.94 0.64
C PRO A 546 -12.86 -21.62 0.32
N LEU A 547 -12.16 -20.99 1.29
CA LEU A 547 -11.39 -19.79 1.05
C LEU A 547 -10.16 -20.06 0.18
N ASP A 548 -9.47 -21.17 0.40
CA ASP A 548 -8.32 -21.57 -0.37
C ASP A 548 -8.71 -21.93 -1.82
N CYS A 549 -9.81 -22.68 -2.05
CA CYS A 549 -10.36 -22.95 -3.38
C CYS A 549 -10.72 -21.66 -4.13
N ARG A 550 -11.40 -20.70 -3.49
CA ARG A 550 -11.71 -19.40 -4.08
C ARG A 550 -10.42 -18.63 -4.42
N ASN A 551 -9.42 -18.69 -3.57
CA ASN A 551 -8.12 -18.06 -3.80
C ASN A 551 -7.41 -18.65 -5.04
N TYR A 552 -7.43 -19.99 -5.19
CA TYR A 552 -6.84 -20.65 -6.35
C TYR A 552 -7.66 -20.43 -7.64
N ALA A 553 -9.00 -20.36 -7.57
CA ALA A 553 -9.83 -19.99 -8.72
C ALA A 553 -9.58 -18.54 -9.17
N THR A 554 -9.38 -17.62 -8.22
CA THR A 554 -8.99 -16.24 -8.50
C THR A 554 -7.61 -16.19 -9.13
N ALA A 555 -6.64 -16.98 -8.63
CA ALA A 555 -5.30 -17.08 -9.21
C ALA A 555 -5.35 -17.62 -10.66
N ALA A 556 -6.20 -18.60 -10.93
CA ALA A 556 -6.38 -19.14 -12.28
C ALA A 556 -6.91 -18.08 -13.27
N MET A 557 -7.79 -17.19 -12.83
CA MET A 557 -8.28 -16.05 -13.61
C MET A 557 -7.16 -15.02 -13.85
N GLU A 558 -6.42 -14.64 -12.81
CA GLU A 558 -5.30 -13.67 -12.94
C GLU A 558 -4.14 -14.21 -13.81
N ILE A 559 -3.84 -15.51 -13.73
CA ILE A 559 -2.83 -16.16 -14.59
C ILE A 559 -3.29 -16.15 -16.06
N PHE A 560 -4.56 -16.41 -16.31
CA PHE A 560 -5.14 -16.36 -17.65
C PHE A 560 -5.19 -14.93 -18.20
N ASN A 561 -5.35 -13.92 -17.32
CA ASN A 561 -5.40 -12.48 -17.63
C ASN A 561 -6.37 -12.15 -18.79
N PRO A 562 -7.69 -12.35 -18.59
CA PRO A 562 -8.70 -12.21 -19.63
C PRO A 562 -8.89 -10.77 -20.11
N ASP A 563 -9.07 -10.58 -21.41
CA ASP A 563 -9.74 -9.40 -21.98
C ASP A 563 -11.25 -9.67 -22.05
N PHE A 564 -11.98 -9.23 -21.05
CA PHE A 564 -13.44 -9.46 -20.96
C PHE A 564 -14.21 -8.81 -22.11
N SER A 565 -13.75 -7.67 -22.64
CA SER A 565 -14.39 -7.04 -23.78
C SER A 565 -14.26 -7.89 -25.05
N TYR A 566 -13.12 -8.54 -25.22
CA TYR A 566 -12.91 -9.49 -26.33
C TYR A 566 -13.76 -10.77 -26.15
N LEU A 567 -13.83 -11.32 -24.92
CA LEU A 567 -14.64 -12.49 -24.61
C LEU A 567 -16.13 -12.22 -24.85
N GLU A 568 -16.66 -11.11 -24.40
CA GLU A 568 -18.05 -10.69 -24.61
C GLU A 568 -18.37 -10.55 -26.10
N LYS A 569 -17.51 -9.91 -26.86
CA LYS A 569 -17.70 -9.76 -28.32
C LYS A 569 -17.77 -11.10 -29.03
N ASN A 570 -16.90 -12.05 -28.65
CA ASN A 570 -16.90 -13.37 -29.25
C ASN A 570 -18.13 -14.19 -28.85
N TYR A 571 -18.58 -14.11 -27.59
CA TYR A 571 -19.81 -14.76 -27.13
C TYR A 571 -21.04 -14.22 -27.89
N LYS A 572 -21.20 -12.90 -28.01
CA LYS A 572 -22.27 -12.29 -28.82
C LYS A 572 -22.21 -12.65 -30.30
N ALA A 573 -21.00 -12.81 -30.85
CA ALA A 573 -20.81 -13.25 -32.24
C ALA A 573 -21.25 -14.71 -32.45
N SER A 574 -20.97 -15.62 -31.47
CA SER A 574 -21.40 -17.01 -31.53
C SER A 574 -22.93 -17.15 -31.47
N LEU A 575 -23.61 -16.36 -30.64
CA LEU A 575 -25.07 -16.28 -30.59
C LEU A 575 -25.65 -15.78 -31.92
N GLY A 576 -25.05 -14.74 -32.52
CA GLY A 576 -25.48 -14.22 -33.82
C GLY A 576 -25.29 -15.19 -34.99
N MET A 577 -24.30 -16.10 -34.90
CA MET A 577 -24.10 -17.17 -35.89
C MET A 577 -25.10 -18.32 -35.73
N ALA A 578 -25.53 -18.63 -34.50
CA ALA A 578 -26.53 -19.66 -34.23
C ALA A 578 -27.92 -19.31 -34.79
N GLN A 579 -28.21 -18.04 -35.00
CA GLN A 579 -29.49 -17.56 -35.58
C GLN A 579 -29.50 -17.49 -37.12
N LYS A 580 -28.38 -17.72 -37.82
CA LYS A 580 -28.38 -17.75 -39.31
C LYS A 580 -28.83 -19.14 -39.79
N PRO A 581 -29.98 -19.28 -40.53
CA PRO A 581 -30.38 -20.55 -41.07
C PRO A 581 -29.31 -21.07 -42.04
N ILE A 582 -28.92 -22.32 -41.88
CA ILE A 582 -27.96 -23.00 -42.76
C ILE A 582 -28.51 -22.87 -44.19
N PRO A 583 -27.78 -22.28 -45.16
CA PRO A 583 -28.24 -22.21 -46.51
C PRO A 583 -28.41 -23.62 -47.07
N LYS A 584 -29.65 -23.99 -47.41
CA LYS A 584 -29.95 -25.26 -48.08
C LYS A 584 -29.10 -25.36 -49.33
N ARG A 585 -28.17 -26.34 -49.38
CA ARG A 585 -27.38 -26.67 -50.58
C ARG A 585 -28.33 -26.88 -51.74
N ARG A 586 -28.27 -25.99 -52.73
CA ARG A 586 -28.94 -26.18 -54.03
C ARG A 586 -28.38 -27.47 -54.67
N LYS A 587 -29.24 -28.46 -54.84
CA LYS A 587 -28.91 -29.61 -55.69
C LYS A 587 -28.62 -29.11 -57.10
N ILE A 588 -27.39 -29.26 -57.53
CA ILE A 588 -27.01 -29.07 -58.95
C ILE A 588 -27.60 -30.27 -59.69
N ILE A 589 -28.69 -30.05 -60.43
CA ILE A 589 -29.18 -31.03 -61.41
C ILE A 589 -28.29 -30.83 -62.65
N SER A 590 -27.36 -31.77 -62.85
CA SER A 590 -26.61 -31.89 -64.11
C SER A 590 -27.61 -32.32 -65.19
N LYS A 591 -27.90 -31.45 -66.16
CA LYS A 591 -28.48 -31.84 -67.44
C LYS A 591 -27.33 -32.41 -68.26
N GLY A 592 -27.38 -33.74 -68.47
CA GLY A 592 -26.55 -34.39 -69.45
C GLY A 592 -26.90 -33.98 -70.88
N VAL A 593 -25.89 -33.82 -71.69
CA VAL A 593 -25.81 -34.16 -73.12
C VAL A 593 -24.44 -34.74 -73.34
#